data_1ecb80ca2ca14fab1325c8d6a7e515e0
#
_entry.id   1ecb80ca2ca14fab1325c8d6a7e515e0
#
_cell.length_a   1.000
_cell.length_b   1.000
_cell.length_c   1.000
_cell.angle_alpha   90.00
_cell.angle_beta   90.00
_cell.angle_gamma   90.00
#
_symmetry.space_group_name_H-M   'P 1'
#
loop_
_entity.id
_entity.type
_entity.pdbx_description
1 polymer ?
#
loop_
_entity_poly.entity_id
_entity_poly.type
_entity_poly.pdbx_seq_one_letter_code
_entity_poly.pdbx_strand_id
1 'polypeptide(L)'
;MEAARVLKLRGHEPVIHEQTDHLGGTFIAASAESYKGKLRDLLTWYRKQMTDLGIEIHYNEKVESIASFAGAPVIIATGAVPRVLKKVPGHEKMVEACEYLTGTPVGEKVAVIGGGLTGCEIAYELALQGKQPVIVEMKNDLIAQTGVCLANSSYLREWFAWKKVPVYLETTLQEVKDDSIVCKDASGKEITIPCDSVISSAGYIPNPLAPKGSNVSLVGDCNGVGNLRSVVWRAYEVAMEI
;
A
#
# COMPACT_ATOMS: atom_id res chain seq x y z
N MET A 1 -11.44 11.50 -0.06
CA MET A 1 -12.05 12.00 1.19
C MET A 1 -11.48 13.35 1.64
N GLU A 2 -10.16 13.53 1.89
CA GLU A 2 -9.65 14.82 2.40
C GLU A 2 -9.93 16.00 1.46
N ALA A 3 -9.65 15.87 0.16
CA ALA A 3 -9.96 16.94 -0.79
C ALA A 3 -11.45 17.31 -0.80
N ALA A 4 -12.34 16.32 -0.82
CA ALA A 4 -13.78 16.57 -0.77
C ALA A 4 -14.22 17.26 0.53
N ARG A 5 -13.66 16.83 1.68
CA ARG A 5 -13.91 17.48 2.98
C ARG A 5 -13.51 18.96 2.95
N VAL A 6 -12.30 19.26 2.47
CA VAL A 6 -11.78 20.63 2.41
C VAL A 6 -12.60 21.50 1.45
N LEU A 7 -12.89 20.98 0.25
CA LEU A 7 -13.75 21.67 -0.72
C LEU A 7 -15.12 22.02 -0.14
N LYS A 8 -15.77 21.05 0.52
CA LYS A 8 -17.09 21.28 1.15
C LYS A 8 -17.02 22.34 2.24
N LEU A 9 -15.99 22.33 3.09
CA LEU A 9 -15.79 23.36 4.12
C LEU A 9 -15.52 24.76 3.54
N ARG A 10 -15.03 24.82 2.30
CA ARG A 10 -14.83 26.07 1.56
C ARG A 10 -16.06 26.53 0.77
N GLY A 11 -17.19 25.80 0.85
CA GLY A 11 -18.44 26.16 0.20
C GLY A 11 -18.63 25.59 -1.21
N HIS A 12 -17.78 24.66 -1.64
CA HIS A 12 -17.98 23.92 -2.89
C HIS A 12 -18.90 22.71 -2.67
N GLU A 13 -19.39 22.15 -3.76
CA GLU A 13 -20.24 20.95 -3.78
C GLU A 13 -19.49 19.79 -4.46
N PRO A 14 -18.53 19.12 -3.77
CA PRO A 14 -17.80 17.99 -4.33
C PRO A 14 -18.69 16.75 -4.41
N VAL A 15 -18.50 15.97 -5.49
CA VAL A 15 -19.08 14.64 -5.66
C VAL A 15 -17.94 13.62 -5.72
N ILE A 16 -18.09 12.50 -5.04
CA ILE A 16 -17.13 11.40 -5.06
C ILE A 16 -17.70 10.24 -5.89
N HIS A 17 -16.95 9.77 -6.86
CA HIS A 17 -17.21 8.52 -7.59
C HIS A 17 -16.24 7.46 -7.08
N GLU A 18 -16.77 6.40 -6.46
CA GLU A 18 -16.00 5.31 -5.86
C GLU A 18 -16.36 3.99 -6.54
N GLN A 19 -15.34 3.26 -7.03
CA GLN A 19 -15.55 2.00 -7.76
C GLN A 19 -16.04 0.84 -6.87
N THR A 20 -15.86 0.95 -5.54
CA THR A 20 -16.26 -0.06 -4.57
C THR A 20 -17.51 0.37 -3.80
N ASP A 21 -18.01 -0.48 -2.93
CA ASP A 21 -19.14 -0.19 -2.05
C ASP A 21 -18.75 0.58 -0.77
N HIS A 22 -17.46 0.97 -0.64
CA HIS A 22 -16.95 1.63 0.55
C HIS A 22 -15.77 2.57 0.27
N LEU A 23 -15.65 3.63 1.06
CA LEU A 23 -14.52 4.57 0.99
C LEU A 23 -13.30 4.04 1.75
N GLY A 24 -12.11 4.38 1.26
CA GLY A 24 -10.84 4.17 1.96
C GLY A 24 -9.72 3.62 1.09
N GLY A 25 -10.05 2.88 0.03
CA GLY A 25 -9.04 2.33 -0.90
C GLY A 25 -7.92 1.60 -0.15
N THR A 26 -6.69 1.79 -0.57
CA THR A 26 -5.50 1.15 0.03
C THR A 26 -5.30 1.49 1.52
N PHE A 27 -5.90 2.58 2.02
CA PHE A 27 -5.81 2.92 3.46
C PHE A 27 -6.48 1.85 4.35
N ILE A 28 -7.45 1.09 3.84
CA ILE A 28 -8.06 -0.05 4.56
C ILE A 28 -6.98 -1.09 4.86
N ALA A 29 -6.28 -1.56 3.84
CA ALA A 29 -5.17 -2.50 3.99
C ALA A 29 -4.04 -1.91 4.86
N ALA A 30 -3.64 -0.66 4.61
CA ALA A 30 -2.58 0.01 5.37
C ALA A 30 -2.89 0.20 6.86
N SER A 31 -4.14 0.04 7.29
CA SER A 31 -4.58 0.12 8.68
C SER A 31 -4.93 -1.23 9.31
N ALA A 32 -4.74 -2.33 8.59
CA ALA A 32 -5.27 -3.65 8.99
C ALA A 32 -4.52 -4.30 10.15
N GLU A 33 -3.19 -4.10 10.25
CA GLU A 33 -2.38 -4.75 11.28
C GLU A 33 -2.87 -4.39 12.70
N SER A 34 -2.70 -5.33 13.61
CA SER A 34 -3.27 -5.29 14.97
C SER A 34 -2.90 -4.03 15.75
N TYR A 35 -1.69 -3.54 15.59
CA TYR A 35 -1.15 -2.37 16.28
C TYR A 35 -1.53 -1.01 15.64
N LYS A 36 -2.22 -1.01 14.49
CA LYS A 36 -2.60 0.21 13.74
C LYS A 36 -4.00 0.74 14.07
N GLY A 37 -4.49 0.54 15.30
CA GLY A 37 -5.82 0.99 15.73
C GLY A 37 -6.10 2.47 15.45
N LYS A 38 -5.11 3.35 15.66
CA LYS A 38 -5.25 4.78 15.39
C LYS A 38 -5.46 5.13 13.92
N LEU A 39 -4.94 4.32 12.99
CA LEU A 39 -5.21 4.50 11.57
C LEU A 39 -6.65 4.09 11.21
N ARG A 40 -7.18 3.04 11.84
CA ARG A 40 -8.59 2.63 11.70
C ARG A 40 -9.52 3.70 12.26
N ASP A 41 -9.18 4.29 13.42
CA ASP A 41 -9.93 5.42 14.00
C ASP A 41 -9.96 6.61 13.01
N LEU A 42 -8.84 6.94 12.38
CA LEU A 42 -8.74 8.01 11.40
C LEU A 42 -9.58 7.71 10.15
N LEU A 43 -9.56 6.49 9.64
CA LEU A 43 -10.40 6.08 8.50
C LEU A 43 -11.90 6.21 8.83
N THR A 44 -12.28 5.78 10.04
CA THR A 44 -13.65 5.92 10.55
C THR A 44 -14.06 7.38 10.64
N TRP A 45 -13.16 8.23 11.13
CA TRP A 45 -13.38 9.67 11.20
C TRP A 45 -13.60 10.29 9.79
N TYR A 46 -12.76 9.92 8.81
CA TYR A 46 -12.95 10.41 7.45
C TYR A 46 -14.31 9.99 6.87
N ARG A 47 -14.72 8.75 7.05
CA ARG A 47 -16.03 8.26 6.60
C ARG A 47 -17.18 9.04 7.25
N LYS A 48 -17.05 9.28 8.57
CA LYS A 48 -18.01 10.11 9.30
C LYS A 48 -18.05 11.54 8.77
N GLN A 49 -16.89 12.15 8.46
CA GLN A 49 -16.85 13.50 7.88
C GLN A 49 -17.59 13.59 6.53
N MET A 50 -17.52 12.55 5.68
CA MET A 50 -18.27 12.53 4.43
C MET A 50 -19.78 12.60 4.69
N THR A 51 -20.26 11.83 5.67
CA THR A 51 -21.67 11.81 6.08
C THR A 51 -22.09 13.13 6.73
N ASP A 52 -21.35 13.61 7.72
CA ASP A 52 -21.68 14.82 8.50
C ASP A 52 -21.74 16.08 7.61
N LEU A 53 -20.90 16.14 6.59
CA LEU A 53 -20.84 17.24 5.65
C LEU A 53 -21.82 17.08 4.47
N GLY A 54 -22.57 15.98 4.40
CA GLY A 54 -23.51 15.71 3.31
C GLY A 54 -22.84 15.66 1.94
N ILE A 55 -21.64 15.08 1.85
CA ILE A 55 -20.93 14.93 0.57
C ILE A 55 -21.60 13.82 -0.23
N GLU A 56 -21.96 14.12 -1.47
CA GLU A 56 -22.55 13.16 -2.40
C GLU A 56 -21.50 12.12 -2.82
N ILE A 57 -21.86 10.83 -2.74
CA ILE A 57 -20.97 9.71 -3.06
C ILE A 57 -21.71 8.70 -3.93
N HIS A 58 -21.15 8.40 -5.07
CA HIS A 58 -21.61 7.36 -5.98
C HIS A 58 -20.74 6.12 -5.79
N TYR A 59 -21.25 5.16 -5.04
CA TYR A 59 -20.59 3.87 -4.81
C TYR A 59 -20.83 2.90 -5.96
N ASN A 60 -19.93 1.93 -6.13
CA ASN A 60 -19.92 0.93 -7.20
C ASN A 60 -19.93 1.58 -8.60
N GLU A 61 -19.37 2.79 -8.69
CA GLU A 61 -19.30 3.56 -9.91
C GLU A 61 -17.83 3.76 -10.34
N LYS A 62 -17.36 2.86 -11.19
CA LYS A 62 -16.03 2.96 -11.77
C LYS A 62 -16.02 3.95 -12.92
N VAL A 63 -15.32 5.05 -12.76
CA VAL A 63 -15.10 6.03 -13.82
C VAL A 63 -14.03 5.53 -14.78
N GLU A 64 -14.38 5.31 -16.04
CA GLU A 64 -13.45 4.85 -17.08
C GLU A 64 -12.80 6.02 -17.84
N SER A 65 -13.43 7.20 -17.84
CA SER A 65 -12.93 8.39 -18.55
C SER A 65 -13.37 9.68 -17.86
N ILE A 66 -12.47 10.67 -17.83
CA ILE A 66 -12.80 12.01 -17.33
C ILE A 66 -13.64 12.85 -18.31
N ALA A 67 -13.86 12.37 -19.54
CA ALA A 67 -14.60 13.11 -20.56
C ALA A 67 -16.04 13.45 -20.17
N SER A 68 -16.67 12.64 -19.31
CA SER A 68 -18.01 12.89 -18.75
C SER A 68 -18.08 14.09 -17.82
N PHE A 69 -16.94 14.59 -17.34
CA PHE A 69 -16.84 15.73 -16.43
C PHE A 69 -16.30 17.01 -17.13
N ALA A 70 -16.48 17.09 -18.46
CA ALA A 70 -15.96 18.22 -19.24
C ALA A 70 -16.47 19.56 -18.68
N GLY A 71 -15.53 20.48 -18.43
CA GLY A 71 -15.82 21.83 -17.90
C GLY A 71 -15.84 21.94 -16.37
N ALA A 72 -15.82 20.83 -15.63
CA ALA A 72 -15.67 20.84 -14.18
C ALA A 72 -14.22 20.61 -13.74
N PRO A 73 -13.77 21.15 -12.59
CA PRO A 73 -12.53 20.72 -11.96
C PRO A 73 -12.61 19.26 -11.54
N VAL A 74 -11.60 18.47 -11.91
CA VAL A 74 -11.53 17.03 -11.60
C VAL A 74 -10.33 16.76 -10.73
N ILE A 75 -10.54 16.05 -9.61
CA ILE A 75 -9.47 15.53 -8.76
C ILE A 75 -9.41 14.02 -8.91
N ILE A 76 -8.33 13.52 -9.49
CA ILE A 76 -8.09 12.08 -9.67
C ILE A 76 -7.36 11.56 -8.42
N ALA A 77 -7.96 10.57 -7.77
CA ALA A 77 -7.45 9.91 -6.57
C ALA A 77 -7.47 8.37 -6.73
N THR A 78 -7.18 7.88 -7.93
CA THR A 78 -7.30 6.45 -8.32
C THR A 78 -6.18 5.56 -7.74
N GLY A 79 -5.25 6.15 -6.99
CA GLY A 79 -4.24 5.39 -6.25
C GLY A 79 -3.17 4.76 -7.15
N ALA A 80 -2.70 3.60 -6.74
CA ALA A 80 -1.63 2.86 -7.40
C ALA A 80 -2.01 1.37 -7.50
N VAL A 81 -1.34 0.66 -8.41
CA VAL A 81 -1.50 -0.79 -8.57
C VAL A 81 -0.24 -1.52 -8.08
N PRO A 82 -0.35 -2.74 -7.56
CA PRO A 82 0.80 -3.50 -7.10
C PRO A 82 1.74 -3.84 -8.27
N ARG A 83 3.03 -3.85 -7.98
CA ARG A 83 4.05 -4.30 -8.92
C ARG A 83 4.05 -5.83 -8.96
N VAL A 84 3.65 -6.39 -10.08
CA VAL A 84 3.67 -7.84 -10.31
C VAL A 84 5.03 -8.27 -10.85
N LEU A 85 5.65 -9.27 -10.23
CA LEU A 85 6.96 -9.82 -10.63
C LEU A 85 6.84 -10.84 -11.77
N LYS A 86 6.21 -10.45 -12.89
CA LYS A 86 5.84 -11.33 -14.02
C LYS A 86 6.98 -12.16 -14.63
N LYS A 87 8.25 -11.76 -14.40
CA LYS A 87 9.43 -12.48 -14.89
C LYS A 87 9.88 -13.60 -13.97
N VAL A 88 9.31 -13.69 -12.75
CA VAL A 88 9.63 -14.74 -11.78
C VAL A 88 8.70 -15.92 -12.01
N PRO A 89 9.21 -17.10 -12.36
CA PRO A 89 8.40 -18.32 -12.44
C PRO A 89 7.66 -18.58 -11.14
N GLY A 90 6.37 -18.93 -11.21
CA GLY A 90 5.54 -19.16 -10.05
C GLY A 90 5.04 -17.87 -9.35
N HIS A 91 5.23 -16.69 -9.94
CA HIS A 91 4.77 -15.42 -9.35
C HIS A 91 3.26 -15.39 -9.07
N GLU A 92 2.47 -16.16 -9.81
CA GLU A 92 1.02 -16.30 -9.62
C GLU A 92 0.62 -17.02 -8.32
N LYS A 93 1.57 -17.68 -7.66
CA LYS A 93 1.38 -18.33 -6.34
C LYS A 93 1.55 -17.34 -5.19
N MET A 94 2.06 -16.14 -5.44
CA MET A 94 2.24 -15.13 -4.40
C MET A 94 0.92 -14.45 -4.09
N VAL A 95 0.67 -14.22 -2.81
CA VAL A 95 -0.40 -13.35 -2.31
C VAL A 95 0.12 -11.91 -2.33
N GLU A 96 -0.64 -10.98 -2.90
CA GLU A 96 -0.28 -9.56 -2.87
C GLU A 96 -0.45 -9.00 -1.44
N ALA A 97 0.39 -8.03 -1.06
CA ALA A 97 0.42 -7.47 0.28
C ALA A 97 -0.95 -6.94 0.75
N CYS A 98 -1.68 -6.19 -0.09
CA CYS A 98 -3.02 -5.72 0.27
C CYS A 98 -4.05 -6.85 0.35
N GLU A 99 -3.94 -7.87 -0.48
CA GLU A 99 -4.81 -9.06 -0.41
C GLU A 99 -4.63 -9.79 0.92
N TYR A 100 -3.37 -10.00 1.36
CA TYR A 100 -3.08 -10.54 2.67
C TYR A 100 -3.67 -9.66 3.78
N LEU A 101 -3.41 -8.35 3.75
CA LEU A 101 -3.87 -7.41 4.76
C LEU A 101 -5.40 -7.27 4.81
N THR A 102 -6.10 -7.58 3.72
CA THR A 102 -7.57 -7.58 3.67
C THR A 102 -8.20 -8.96 3.90
N GLY A 103 -7.41 -9.97 4.29
CA GLY A 103 -7.92 -11.23 4.83
C GLY A 103 -7.61 -12.48 4.03
N THR A 104 -6.83 -12.41 2.95
CA THR A 104 -6.37 -13.63 2.27
C THR A 104 -5.47 -14.43 3.21
N PRO A 105 -5.81 -15.70 3.52
CA PRO A 105 -5.07 -16.49 4.48
C PRO A 105 -3.70 -16.92 3.93
N VAL A 106 -2.73 -17.05 4.85
CA VAL A 106 -1.40 -17.61 4.58
C VAL A 106 -1.07 -18.68 5.61
N GLY A 107 -0.15 -19.57 5.27
CA GLY A 107 0.30 -20.67 6.14
C GLY A 107 1.18 -20.21 7.31
N GLU A 108 1.99 -21.13 7.84
CA GLU A 108 2.84 -20.90 9.02
C GLU A 108 4.21 -20.32 8.67
N LYS A 109 4.84 -20.80 7.59
CA LYS A 109 6.16 -20.35 7.12
C LYS A 109 5.99 -19.42 5.94
N VAL A 110 6.10 -18.13 6.18
CA VAL A 110 5.75 -17.10 5.18
C VAL A 110 6.97 -16.35 4.69
N ALA A 111 7.27 -16.46 3.40
CA ALA A 111 8.29 -15.62 2.76
C ALA A 111 7.69 -14.28 2.34
N VAL A 112 8.23 -13.18 2.85
CA VAL A 112 7.83 -11.81 2.48
C VAL A 112 8.87 -11.25 1.50
N ILE A 113 8.45 -11.02 0.27
CA ILE A 113 9.31 -10.52 -0.81
C ILE A 113 9.21 -8.99 -0.88
N GLY A 114 10.28 -8.34 -0.45
CA GLY A 114 10.39 -6.89 -0.31
C GLY A 114 10.45 -6.45 1.16
N GLY A 115 11.61 -5.95 1.56
CA GLY A 115 11.90 -5.43 2.91
C GLY A 115 11.68 -3.92 3.03
N GLY A 116 10.75 -3.34 2.26
CA GLY A 116 10.24 -2.00 2.48
C GLY A 116 9.42 -1.90 3.75
N LEU A 117 8.87 -0.70 4.06
CA LEU A 117 8.07 -0.50 5.28
C LEU A 117 6.91 -1.50 5.36
N THR A 118 6.11 -1.62 4.32
CA THR A 118 4.95 -2.53 4.28
C THR A 118 5.35 -3.99 4.49
N GLY A 119 6.40 -4.48 3.81
CA GLY A 119 6.86 -5.86 3.99
C GLY A 119 7.39 -6.13 5.39
N CYS A 120 8.11 -5.17 5.99
CA CYS A 120 8.55 -5.27 7.37
C CYS A 120 7.38 -5.25 8.36
N GLU A 121 6.39 -4.39 8.16
CA GLU A 121 5.19 -4.34 9.00
C GLU A 121 4.39 -5.65 8.91
N ILE A 122 4.23 -6.22 7.71
CA ILE A 122 3.61 -7.53 7.52
C ILE A 122 4.39 -8.64 8.23
N ALA A 123 5.73 -8.68 8.07
CA ALA A 123 6.55 -9.69 8.74
C ALA A 123 6.47 -9.56 10.27
N TYR A 124 6.40 -8.34 10.77
CA TYR A 124 6.20 -8.05 12.20
C TYR A 124 4.83 -8.59 12.67
N GLU A 125 3.76 -8.28 11.96
CA GLU A 125 2.41 -8.78 12.29
C GLU A 125 2.33 -10.31 12.25
N LEU A 126 2.90 -10.95 11.22
CA LEU A 126 2.97 -12.41 11.11
C LEU A 126 3.66 -13.04 12.33
N ALA A 127 4.79 -12.46 12.76
CA ALA A 127 5.50 -12.94 13.94
C ALA A 127 4.73 -12.69 15.25
N LEU A 128 3.96 -11.60 15.38
CA LEU A 128 3.05 -11.37 16.51
C LEU A 128 1.92 -12.42 16.56
N GLN A 129 1.48 -12.90 15.41
CA GLN A 129 0.50 -13.99 15.27
C GLN A 129 1.10 -15.38 15.55
N GLY A 130 2.39 -15.48 15.86
CA GLY A 130 3.10 -16.73 16.12
C GLY A 130 3.57 -17.47 14.87
N LYS A 131 3.42 -16.89 13.68
CA LYS A 131 3.92 -17.45 12.41
C LYS A 131 5.43 -17.24 12.27
N GLN A 132 6.01 -17.88 11.27
CA GLN A 132 7.44 -17.88 10.99
C GLN A 132 7.75 -17.09 9.71
N PRO A 133 7.79 -15.74 9.75
CA PRO A 133 8.13 -14.94 8.59
C PRO A 133 9.63 -15.02 8.27
N VAL A 134 9.96 -14.90 6.99
CA VAL A 134 11.30 -14.62 6.49
C VAL A 134 11.22 -13.45 5.51
N ILE A 135 12.16 -12.51 5.60
CA ILE A 135 12.19 -11.34 4.70
C ILE A 135 13.28 -11.51 3.66
N VAL A 136 12.93 -11.32 2.38
CA VAL A 136 13.88 -11.28 1.27
C VAL A 136 13.87 -9.88 0.67
N GLU A 137 15.02 -9.20 0.71
CA GLU A 137 15.19 -7.83 0.21
C GLU A 137 16.38 -7.73 -0.74
N MET A 138 16.15 -7.13 -1.90
CA MET A 138 17.19 -6.94 -2.91
C MET A 138 18.20 -5.84 -2.58
N LYS A 139 17.85 -4.93 -1.67
CA LYS A 139 18.74 -3.87 -1.19
C LYS A 139 19.59 -4.36 -0.03
N ASN A 140 20.57 -3.56 0.33
CA ASN A 140 21.52 -3.85 1.41
C ASN A 140 20.99 -3.48 2.81
N ASP A 141 19.76 -2.99 2.92
CA ASP A 141 19.13 -2.67 4.20
C ASP A 141 17.60 -2.75 4.10
N LEU A 142 16.96 -3.04 5.23
CA LEU A 142 15.49 -2.96 5.37
C LEU A 142 15.05 -1.49 5.40
N ILE A 143 13.86 -1.23 4.86
CA ILE A 143 13.22 0.10 4.87
C ILE A 143 14.18 1.16 4.32
N ALA A 144 14.94 0.82 3.29
CA ALA A 144 15.92 1.69 2.62
C ALA A 144 15.22 2.72 1.70
N GLN A 145 14.20 3.39 2.21
CA GLN A 145 13.42 4.42 1.52
C GLN A 145 13.43 5.72 2.32
N THR A 146 13.35 6.85 1.63
CA THR A 146 13.26 8.16 2.27
C THR A 146 11.85 8.46 2.78
N GLY A 147 11.73 9.37 3.76
CA GLY A 147 10.43 9.83 4.26
C GLY A 147 9.76 8.92 5.28
N VAL A 148 10.41 7.83 5.69
CA VAL A 148 9.95 6.99 6.82
C VAL A 148 10.47 7.57 8.13
N CYS A 149 9.62 7.58 9.15
CA CYS A 149 10.03 7.97 10.50
C CYS A 149 11.14 7.04 11.01
N LEU A 150 12.25 7.64 11.46
CA LEU A 150 13.41 6.89 11.94
C LEU A 150 13.04 5.95 13.11
N ALA A 151 12.15 6.38 14.00
CA ALA A 151 11.67 5.56 15.11
C ALA A 151 11.03 4.25 14.61
N ASN A 152 10.22 4.29 13.55
CA ASN A 152 9.59 3.09 13.01
C ASN A 152 10.62 2.17 12.35
N SER A 153 11.51 2.73 11.53
CA SER A 153 12.49 1.92 10.79
C SER A 153 13.54 1.29 11.72
N SER A 154 14.04 2.03 12.72
CA SER A 154 14.98 1.51 13.72
C SER A 154 14.33 0.45 14.59
N TYR A 155 13.11 0.71 15.08
CA TYR A 155 12.38 -0.26 15.89
C TYR A 155 12.22 -1.62 15.19
N LEU A 156 11.77 -1.62 13.93
CA LEU A 156 11.55 -2.86 13.19
C LEU A 156 12.86 -3.62 12.94
N ARG A 157 13.95 -2.92 12.54
CA ARG A 157 15.27 -3.54 12.36
C ARG A 157 15.79 -4.20 13.63
N GLU A 158 15.76 -3.45 14.76
CA GLU A 158 16.21 -3.94 16.07
C GLU A 158 15.33 -5.10 16.55
N TRP A 159 14.02 -5.02 16.34
CA TRP A 159 13.09 -6.07 16.72
C TRP A 159 13.35 -7.37 15.96
N PHE A 160 13.55 -7.31 14.63
CA PHE A 160 13.88 -8.49 13.83
C PHE A 160 15.22 -9.12 14.26
N ALA A 161 16.21 -8.31 14.54
CA ALA A 161 17.50 -8.79 15.05
C ALA A 161 17.35 -9.46 16.42
N TRP A 162 16.61 -8.83 17.33
CA TRP A 162 16.34 -9.36 18.68
C TRP A 162 15.54 -10.66 18.64
N LYS A 163 14.51 -10.73 17.82
CA LYS A 163 13.66 -11.92 17.66
C LYS A 163 14.27 -12.97 16.72
N LYS A 164 15.42 -12.68 16.12
CA LYS A 164 16.10 -13.56 15.16
C LYS A 164 15.22 -13.96 13.98
N VAL A 165 14.39 -13.03 13.51
CA VAL A 165 13.62 -13.23 12.28
C VAL A 165 14.63 -13.30 11.11
N PRO A 166 14.59 -14.35 10.26
CA PRO A 166 15.51 -14.44 9.14
C PRO A 166 15.30 -13.31 8.15
N VAL A 167 16.37 -12.59 7.83
CA VAL A 167 16.41 -11.50 6.85
C VAL A 167 17.52 -11.77 5.86
N TYR A 168 17.18 -11.87 4.58
CA TYR A 168 18.11 -12.03 3.46
C TYR A 168 18.18 -10.71 2.70
N LEU A 169 19.23 -9.92 2.97
CA LEU A 169 19.54 -8.69 2.24
C LEU A 169 20.34 -9.00 0.97
N GLU A 170 20.36 -8.03 0.04
CA GLU A 170 21.05 -8.15 -1.26
C GLU A 170 20.70 -9.45 -1.98
N THR A 171 19.45 -9.91 -1.78
CA THR A 171 18.95 -11.20 -2.23
C THR A 171 17.72 -11.02 -3.10
N THR A 172 17.74 -11.62 -4.28
CA THR A 172 16.65 -11.49 -5.29
C THR A 172 15.91 -12.79 -5.47
N LEU A 173 14.59 -12.72 -5.49
CA LEU A 173 13.71 -13.86 -5.81
C LEU A 173 13.93 -14.29 -7.27
N GLN A 174 14.12 -15.59 -7.49
CA GLN A 174 14.30 -16.20 -8.80
C GLN A 174 13.12 -17.07 -9.21
N GLU A 175 12.53 -17.81 -8.28
CA GLU A 175 11.42 -18.74 -8.54
C GLU A 175 10.59 -18.95 -7.28
N VAL A 176 9.28 -19.15 -7.44
CA VAL A 176 8.34 -19.57 -6.37
C VAL A 176 7.88 -21.00 -6.66
N LYS A 177 8.19 -21.92 -5.76
CA LYS A 177 7.75 -23.32 -5.80
C LYS A 177 6.56 -23.56 -4.87
N ASP A 178 6.10 -24.79 -4.74
CA ASP A 178 4.94 -25.12 -3.88
C ASP A 178 5.28 -25.10 -2.38
N ASP A 179 6.53 -25.39 -2.05
CA ASP A 179 7.02 -25.55 -0.67
C ASP A 179 8.25 -24.69 -0.33
N SER A 180 8.68 -23.86 -1.26
CA SER A 180 9.90 -23.06 -1.13
C SER A 180 9.97 -21.93 -2.14
N ILE A 181 10.91 -21.01 -1.90
CA ILE A 181 11.37 -20.05 -2.89
C ILE A 181 12.85 -20.27 -3.21
N VAL A 182 13.23 -20.01 -4.45
CA VAL A 182 14.64 -19.95 -4.88
C VAL A 182 15.02 -18.49 -5.00
N CYS A 183 16.11 -18.13 -4.33
CA CYS A 183 16.67 -16.78 -4.34
C CYS A 183 18.13 -16.81 -4.78
N LYS A 184 18.67 -15.64 -5.13
CA LYS A 184 20.06 -15.46 -5.50
C LYS A 184 20.65 -14.30 -4.69
N ASP A 185 21.76 -14.55 -3.99
CA ASP A 185 22.46 -13.54 -3.22
C ASP A 185 23.39 -12.66 -4.09
N ALA A 186 24.03 -11.66 -3.48
CA ALA A 186 24.94 -10.73 -4.15
C ALA A 186 26.14 -11.42 -4.81
N SER A 187 26.56 -12.60 -4.31
CA SER A 187 27.65 -13.38 -4.89
C SER A 187 27.22 -14.21 -6.11
N GLY A 188 25.92 -14.25 -6.39
CA GLY A 188 25.34 -15.08 -7.42
C GLY A 188 25.01 -16.51 -6.98
N LYS A 189 25.16 -16.83 -5.69
CA LYS A 189 24.83 -18.14 -5.13
C LYS A 189 23.34 -18.31 -4.98
N GLU A 190 22.81 -19.45 -5.39
CA GLU A 190 21.41 -19.81 -5.15
C GLU A 190 21.19 -20.24 -3.71
N ILE A 191 20.07 -19.79 -3.15
CA ILE A 191 19.60 -20.11 -1.82
C ILE A 191 18.15 -20.58 -1.95
N THR A 192 17.84 -21.77 -1.45
CA THR A 192 16.47 -22.27 -1.33
C THR A 192 15.95 -22.01 0.08
N ILE A 193 14.84 -21.34 0.20
CA ILE A 193 14.20 -20.98 1.47
C ILE A 193 12.86 -21.72 1.56
N PRO A 194 12.70 -22.67 2.50
CA PRO A 194 11.44 -23.38 2.70
C PRO A 194 10.35 -22.42 3.20
N CYS A 195 9.20 -22.44 2.56
CA CYS A 195 8.00 -21.70 2.98
C CYS A 195 6.75 -22.37 2.42
N ASP A 196 5.62 -22.17 3.05
CA ASP A 196 4.31 -22.65 2.60
C ASP A 196 3.44 -21.54 1.98
N SER A 197 3.87 -20.29 2.12
CA SER A 197 3.21 -19.13 1.52
C SER A 197 4.23 -18.05 1.19
N VAL A 198 3.92 -17.26 0.16
CA VAL A 198 4.76 -16.15 -0.28
C VAL A 198 3.92 -14.89 -0.40
N ILE A 199 4.31 -13.81 0.28
CA ILE A 199 3.67 -12.49 0.17
C ILE A 199 4.54 -11.59 -0.70
N SER A 200 3.95 -11.01 -1.74
CA SER A 200 4.60 -10.01 -2.58
C SER A 200 4.39 -8.61 -2.02
N SER A 201 5.46 -7.99 -1.52
CA SER A 201 5.51 -6.59 -1.10
C SER A 201 6.52 -5.80 -1.96
N ALA A 202 6.46 -6.02 -3.28
CA ALA A 202 7.40 -5.47 -4.26
C ALA A 202 7.16 -3.98 -4.62
N GLY A 203 6.24 -3.33 -3.91
CA GLY A 203 5.87 -1.93 -4.10
C GLY A 203 4.75 -1.71 -5.11
N TYR A 204 4.46 -0.44 -5.38
CA TYR A 204 3.31 0.00 -6.18
C TYR A 204 3.75 0.88 -7.35
N ILE A 205 2.88 0.98 -8.35
CA ILE A 205 3.04 1.83 -9.54
C ILE A 205 1.85 2.79 -9.59
N PRO A 206 2.06 4.11 -9.67
CA PRO A 206 0.98 5.08 -9.83
C PRO A 206 0.06 4.73 -10.99
N ASN A 207 -1.26 4.86 -10.76
CA ASN A 207 -2.26 4.51 -11.78
C ASN A 207 -3.28 5.65 -11.95
N PRO A 208 -2.87 6.82 -12.51
CA PRO A 208 -3.78 7.90 -12.78
C PRO A 208 -4.70 7.58 -13.94
N LEU A 209 -5.98 7.91 -13.81
CA LEU A 209 -6.99 7.76 -14.88
C LEU A 209 -6.70 8.67 -16.08
N ALA A 210 -6.10 9.83 -15.84
CA ALA A 210 -5.66 10.78 -16.87
C ALA A 210 -4.45 11.59 -16.36
N PRO A 211 -3.67 12.19 -17.24
CA PRO A 211 -2.57 13.09 -16.84
C PRO A 211 -3.10 14.37 -16.17
N LYS A 212 -2.26 15.02 -15.39
CA LYS A 212 -2.51 16.37 -14.86
C LYS A 212 -2.75 17.35 -16.00
N GLY A 213 -3.74 18.24 -15.85
CA GLY A 213 -4.11 19.25 -16.84
C GLY A 213 -4.59 20.54 -16.17
N SER A 214 -5.09 21.50 -16.95
CA SER A 214 -5.54 22.80 -16.44
C SER A 214 -6.70 22.69 -15.45
N ASN A 215 -7.61 21.73 -15.67
CA ASN A 215 -8.74 21.44 -14.80
C ASN A 215 -8.67 20.03 -14.17
N VAL A 216 -7.51 19.35 -14.26
CA VAL A 216 -7.30 18.00 -13.73
C VAL A 216 -6.14 18.00 -12.75
N SER A 217 -6.41 17.70 -11.51
CA SER A 217 -5.43 17.54 -10.44
C SER A 217 -5.27 16.08 -10.02
N LEU A 218 -4.05 15.69 -9.67
CA LEU A 218 -3.75 14.36 -9.16
C LEU A 218 -3.44 14.43 -7.67
N VAL A 219 -4.03 13.55 -6.86
CA VAL A 219 -3.79 13.42 -5.43
C VAL A 219 -3.60 11.97 -5.00
N GLY A 220 -2.89 11.75 -3.91
CA GLY A 220 -2.59 10.40 -3.44
C GLY A 220 -1.60 9.66 -4.33
N ASP A 221 -1.60 8.34 -4.24
CA ASP A 221 -0.59 7.49 -4.88
C ASP A 221 -0.62 7.51 -6.40
N CYS A 222 -1.71 7.95 -7.02
CA CYS A 222 -1.75 8.14 -8.48
C CYS A 222 -0.86 9.31 -8.96
N ASN A 223 -0.53 10.24 -8.07
CA ASN A 223 0.44 11.33 -8.34
C ASN A 223 1.88 10.94 -7.97
N GLY A 224 2.06 9.80 -7.32
CA GLY A 224 3.33 9.27 -6.83
C GLY A 224 3.11 8.54 -5.51
N VAL A 225 3.59 7.31 -5.44
CA VAL A 225 3.44 6.48 -4.24
C VAL A 225 4.14 7.14 -3.06
N GLY A 226 3.42 7.30 -1.97
CA GLY A 226 3.90 8.00 -0.79
C GLY A 226 3.46 7.36 0.53
N ASN A 227 3.20 8.20 1.52
CA ASN A 227 2.66 7.80 2.80
C ASN A 227 1.40 8.62 3.13
N LEU A 228 0.70 8.25 4.20
CA LEU A 228 -0.55 8.90 4.58
C LEU A 228 -0.43 10.42 4.72
N ARG A 229 0.70 10.91 5.28
CA ARG A 229 0.94 12.36 5.40
C ARG A 229 0.98 13.04 4.03
N SER A 230 1.77 12.50 3.09
CA SER A 230 1.90 13.10 1.75
C SER A 230 0.59 13.07 0.98
N VAL A 231 -0.19 12.00 1.14
CA VAL A 231 -1.53 11.85 0.52
C VAL A 231 -2.51 12.89 1.05
N VAL A 232 -2.59 13.05 2.38
CA VAL A 232 -3.50 14.02 3.02
C VAL A 232 -3.09 15.46 2.69
N TRP A 233 -1.82 15.80 2.82
CA TRP A 233 -1.33 17.15 2.54
C TRP A 233 -1.55 17.56 1.09
N ARG A 234 -1.22 16.68 0.15
CA ARG A 234 -1.46 16.99 -1.27
C ARG A 234 -2.93 17.16 -1.59
N ALA A 235 -3.80 16.36 -1.00
CA ALA A 235 -5.24 16.51 -1.16
C ALA A 235 -5.76 17.85 -0.61
N TYR A 236 -5.23 18.28 0.55
CA TYR A 236 -5.52 19.58 1.13
C TYR A 236 -5.04 20.73 0.22
N GLU A 237 -3.77 20.71 -0.19
CA GLU A 237 -3.19 21.74 -1.07
C GLU A 237 -4.00 21.92 -2.36
N VAL A 238 -4.31 20.81 -3.06
CA VAL A 238 -5.11 20.86 -4.28
C VAL A 238 -6.51 21.42 -4.01
N ALA A 239 -7.15 21.04 -2.92
CA ALA A 239 -8.46 21.57 -2.57
C ALA A 239 -8.43 23.05 -2.18
N MET A 240 -7.28 23.59 -1.76
CA MET A 240 -7.09 25.02 -1.47
C MET A 240 -6.82 25.85 -2.74
N GLU A 241 -6.36 25.20 -3.82
CA GLU A 241 -6.10 25.86 -5.11
C GLU A 241 -7.37 26.00 -5.98
N ILE A 242 -8.42 25.23 -5.74
CA ILE A 242 -9.73 25.28 -6.42
C ILE A 242 -10.63 26.32 -5.73
#